data_f67b2be97de4f62aff60649eeadc6e4a
#
_entry.id   f67b2be97de4f62aff60649eeadc6e4a
#
_cell.length_a   1.000
_cell.length_b   1.000
_cell.length_c   1.000
_cell.angle_alpha   90.00
_cell.angle_beta   90.00
_cell.angle_gamma   90.00
#
_symmetry.space_group_name_H-M   'P 1'
#
loop_
_entity.id
_entity.type
_entity.pdbx_description
1 polymer ?
#
loop_
_entity_poly.entity_id
_entity_poly.type
_entity_poly.pdbx_seq_one_letter_code
_entity_poly.pdbx_strand_id
1 'polypeptide(L)'
;MHNLKKKAFINLMISYFAIFLGMVNTLFRTQIITAEQIGLIAILMSITGILIFFVQSGFNAIIIKYVCKLKNRSQKGTFIFLSFISMLCLYLIVILVFIFFKKNILKYYQNEMLEKYIMWIIPILLINSLFRQADISLRAFFLANVASFLKLNLVRILHFGLIIIALTLNLSFEKYFVSYISILAINLVILLVYLKVKITIRHFDFSFISLKYFKEILHYGLFMAFGSFVNIITNRVDKLMIGSIVGLSGAGIYTIAILFGNILGKIGEVVVKIFHPKVSVDLSNRNFSELEKDYKDIGRYQLLLGSFLFIFFVFFAGELLSIFGKNYKSGYWVVVCMALGQLINNATSICGGIISYSKYFKFDFYTKFLLLFLNISMNFILIPKYGINGAVIATAVSIHPWDSYIIKLLFNILCMTTYFFLIKSNIQDFNLLGIGLLGFIGFIVHISLLYFTKYFNEKEIDYFKKKVSFK
;
A
#
# COMPACT_ATOMS: atom_id res chain seq x y z
N MET A 1 -28.74 -5.55 -3.63
CA MET A 1 -27.93 -4.47 -3.08
C MET A 1 -27.51 -4.67 -1.61
N HIS A 2 -28.39 -5.10 -0.70
CA HIS A 2 -28.08 -5.28 0.73
C HIS A 2 -26.89 -6.23 0.97
N ASN A 3 -26.82 -7.35 0.27
CA ASN A 3 -25.74 -8.35 0.39
C ASN A 3 -24.37 -7.84 -0.08
N LEU A 4 -24.33 -6.91 -1.05
CA LEU A 4 -23.08 -6.29 -1.52
C LEU A 4 -22.56 -5.27 -0.50
N LYS A 5 -23.43 -4.47 0.12
CA LYS A 5 -23.04 -3.52 1.19
C LYS A 5 -22.47 -4.26 2.40
N LYS A 6 -23.11 -5.38 2.82
CA LYS A 6 -22.61 -6.22 3.91
C LYS A 6 -21.22 -6.81 3.59
N LYS A 7 -21.01 -7.34 2.38
CA LYS A 7 -19.69 -7.85 1.95
C LYS A 7 -18.62 -6.77 1.91
N ALA A 8 -18.96 -5.56 1.44
CA ALA A 8 -18.05 -4.43 1.43
C ALA A 8 -17.65 -4.00 2.85
N PHE A 9 -18.62 -3.92 3.77
CA PHE A 9 -18.35 -3.61 5.18
C PHE A 9 -17.44 -4.65 5.84
N ILE A 10 -17.68 -5.94 5.61
CA ILE A 10 -16.81 -7.01 6.12
C ILE A 10 -15.38 -6.86 5.58
N ASN A 11 -15.21 -6.55 4.30
CA ASN A 11 -13.87 -6.31 3.72
C ASN A 11 -13.15 -5.11 4.35
N LEU A 12 -13.88 -4.05 4.69
CA LEU A 12 -13.33 -2.91 5.41
C LEU A 12 -12.83 -3.31 6.79
N MET A 13 -13.64 -4.02 7.57
CA MET A 13 -13.25 -4.52 8.91
C MET A 13 -12.03 -5.44 8.84
N ILE A 14 -12.00 -6.37 7.87
CA ILE A 14 -10.84 -7.23 7.59
C ILE A 14 -9.59 -6.39 7.33
N SER A 15 -9.70 -5.32 6.56
CA SER A 15 -8.58 -4.45 6.20
C SER A 15 -8.06 -3.64 7.39
N TYR A 16 -8.94 -3.05 8.20
CA TYR A 16 -8.53 -2.30 9.39
C TYR A 16 -7.90 -3.19 10.47
N PHE A 17 -8.49 -4.35 10.72
CA PHE A 17 -7.91 -5.33 11.64
C PHE A 17 -6.51 -5.78 11.16
N ALA A 18 -6.35 -5.97 9.86
CA ALA A 18 -5.06 -6.28 9.29
C ALA A 18 -4.03 -5.15 9.49
N ILE A 19 -4.41 -3.88 9.32
CA ILE A 19 -3.51 -2.74 9.57
C ILE A 19 -3.05 -2.74 11.02
N PHE A 20 -3.98 -2.88 11.97
CA PHE A 20 -3.69 -2.94 13.40
C PHE A 20 -2.71 -4.08 13.73
N LEU A 21 -3.01 -5.31 13.32
CA LEU A 21 -2.10 -6.45 13.52
C LEU A 21 -0.74 -6.24 12.84
N GLY A 22 -0.72 -5.59 11.69
CA GLY A 22 0.52 -5.26 10.99
C GLY A 22 1.41 -4.32 11.79
N MET A 23 0.84 -3.32 12.45
CA MET A 23 1.57 -2.39 13.32
C MET A 23 2.10 -3.11 14.57
N VAL A 24 1.27 -3.90 15.24
CA VAL A 24 1.64 -4.71 16.41
C VAL A 24 2.80 -5.66 16.04
N ASN A 25 2.67 -6.40 14.94
CA ASN A 25 3.75 -7.28 14.47
C ASN A 25 5.05 -6.53 14.19
N THR A 26 4.96 -5.33 13.62
CA THR A 26 6.15 -4.53 13.32
C THR A 26 6.83 -4.07 14.61
N LEU A 27 6.06 -3.66 15.61
CA LEU A 27 6.56 -3.25 16.91
C LEU A 27 7.38 -4.36 17.58
N PHE A 28 6.79 -5.54 17.74
CA PHE A 28 7.48 -6.65 18.39
C PHE A 28 8.62 -7.22 17.53
N ARG A 29 8.51 -7.16 16.21
CA ARG A 29 9.57 -7.59 15.31
C ARG A 29 10.86 -6.79 15.48
N THR A 30 10.78 -5.49 15.74
CA THR A 30 11.97 -4.66 15.95
C THR A 30 12.70 -4.95 17.25
N GLN A 31 12.09 -5.70 18.16
CA GLN A 31 12.74 -6.21 19.38
C GLN A 31 13.54 -7.50 19.13
N ILE A 32 13.23 -8.22 18.05
CA ILE A 32 13.84 -9.52 17.73
C ILE A 32 14.96 -9.35 16.70
N ILE A 33 14.75 -8.51 15.68
CA ILE A 33 15.66 -8.36 14.54
C ILE A 33 16.09 -6.91 14.37
N THR A 34 17.34 -6.73 13.91
CA THR A 34 17.97 -5.41 13.73
C THR A 34 17.38 -4.65 12.53
N ALA A 35 17.64 -3.33 12.47
CA ALA A 35 17.25 -2.50 11.34
C ALA A 35 17.84 -3.01 10.01
N GLU A 36 19.06 -3.54 10.03
CA GLU A 36 19.71 -4.12 8.86
C GLU A 36 18.99 -5.37 8.36
N GLN A 37 18.58 -6.25 9.28
CA GLN A 37 17.81 -7.46 8.97
C GLN A 37 16.41 -7.13 8.45
N ILE A 38 15.76 -6.09 8.97
CA ILE A 38 14.50 -5.57 8.44
C ILE A 38 14.70 -5.03 7.02
N GLY A 39 15.79 -4.30 6.80
CA GLY A 39 16.18 -3.79 5.49
C GLY A 39 16.43 -4.90 4.47
N LEU A 40 17.14 -5.97 4.87
CA LEU A 40 17.33 -7.14 4.03
C LEU A 40 15.99 -7.72 3.56
N ILE A 41 15.08 -7.99 4.50
CA ILE A 41 13.73 -8.50 4.15
C ILE A 41 13.01 -7.52 3.22
N ALA A 42 13.09 -6.22 3.47
CA ALA A 42 12.45 -5.20 2.64
C ALA A 42 13.03 -5.16 1.21
N ILE A 43 14.34 -5.33 1.04
CA ILE A 43 14.99 -5.41 -0.27
C ILE A 43 14.60 -6.69 -1.01
N LEU A 44 14.69 -7.85 -0.37
CA LEU A 44 14.28 -9.13 -0.98
C LEU A 44 12.81 -9.07 -1.44
N MET A 45 11.92 -8.54 -0.61
CA MET A 45 10.51 -8.34 -0.95
C MET A 45 10.30 -7.29 -2.05
N SER A 46 11.17 -6.28 -2.15
CA SER A 46 11.10 -5.26 -3.20
C SER A 46 11.54 -5.80 -4.55
N ILE A 47 12.67 -6.52 -4.61
CA ILE A 47 13.13 -7.21 -5.82
C ILE A 47 12.09 -8.22 -6.28
N THR A 48 11.62 -9.08 -5.37
CA THR A 48 10.53 -10.04 -5.66
C THR A 48 9.30 -9.34 -6.21
N GLY A 49 8.93 -8.19 -5.65
CA GLY A 49 7.76 -7.44 -6.08
C GLY A 49 7.87 -6.85 -7.48
N ILE A 50 9.07 -6.51 -7.95
CA ILE A 50 9.32 -6.12 -9.34
C ILE A 50 9.29 -7.35 -10.25
N LEU A 51 9.94 -8.45 -9.85
CA LEU A 51 9.95 -9.69 -10.62
C LEU A 51 8.54 -10.28 -10.80
N ILE A 52 7.67 -10.16 -9.80
CA ILE A 52 6.26 -10.57 -9.89
C ILE A 52 5.54 -9.89 -11.05
N PHE A 53 5.87 -8.66 -11.40
CA PHE A 53 5.27 -8.00 -12.56
C PHE A 53 5.45 -8.85 -13.82
N PHE A 54 6.67 -9.30 -14.09
CA PHE A 54 6.98 -10.10 -15.27
C PHE A 54 6.33 -11.49 -15.22
N VAL A 55 6.26 -12.11 -14.06
CA VAL A 55 5.61 -13.42 -13.86
C VAL A 55 4.08 -13.30 -14.03
N GLN A 56 3.48 -12.22 -13.56
CA GLN A 56 2.01 -12.03 -13.60
C GLN A 56 1.51 -11.47 -14.93
N SER A 57 2.30 -10.71 -15.68
CA SER A 57 2.03 -10.26 -17.06
C SER A 57 0.57 -9.92 -17.39
N GLY A 58 -0.14 -9.23 -16.48
CA GLY A 58 -1.54 -8.85 -16.67
C GLY A 58 -2.59 -9.92 -16.34
N PHE A 59 -2.20 -11.12 -15.86
CA PHE A 59 -3.15 -12.19 -15.49
C PHE A 59 -4.26 -11.74 -14.56
N ASN A 60 -3.98 -10.80 -13.65
CA ASN A 60 -5.01 -10.27 -12.74
C ASN A 60 -6.22 -9.70 -13.49
N ALA A 61 -5.98 -8.90 -14.53
CA ALA A 61 -7.04 -8.30 -15.34
C ALA A 61 -7.69 -9.32 -16.28
N ILE A 62 -6.86 -10.21 -16.85
CA ILE A 62 -7.30 -11.29 -17.74
C ILE A 62 -8.30 -12.19 -17.01
N ILE A 63 -7.94 -12.72 -15.84
CA ILE A 63 -8.78 -13.67 -15.10
C ILE A 63 -10.12 -13.04 -14.73
N ILE A 64 -10.11 -11.82 -14.15
CA ILE A 64 -11.36 -11.15 -13.78
C ILE A 64 -12.27 -10.93 -14.99
N LYS A 65 -11.72 -10.45 -16.13
CA LYS A 65 -12.53 -10.14 -17.30
C LYS A 65 -13.06 -11.38 -18.01
N TYR A 66 -12.19 -12.36 -18.24
CA TYR A 66 -12.52 -13.48 -19.12
C TYR A 66 -13.17 -14.66 -18.40
N VAL A 67 -12.81 -14.97 -17.14
CA VAL A 67 -13.50 -15.99 -16.35
C VAL A 67 -14.98 -15.66 -16.15
N CYS A 68 -15.31 -14.37 -15.96
CA CYS A 68 -16.71 -13.93 -15.81
C CYS A 68 -17.53 -14.07 -17.10
N LYS A 69 -16.88 -14.03 -18.28
CA LYS A 69 -17.54 -14.21 -19.60
C LYS A 69 -17.85 -15.67 -19.92
N LEU A 70 -17.09 -16.61 -19.38
CA LEU A 70 -17.31 -18.04 -19.61
C LEU A 70 -18.58 -18.51 -18.87
N LYS A 71 -19.41 -19.29 -19.56
CA LYS A 71 -20.70 -19.79 -19.03
C LYS A 71 -20.48 -21.07 -18.21
N ASN A 72 -19.71 -22.00 -18.73
CA ASN A 72 -19.54 -23.33 -18.18
C ASN A 72 -18.49 -23.36 -17.06
N ARG A 73 -18.80 -24.05 -15.97
CA ARG A 73 -17.89 -24.18 -14.83
C ARG A 73 -16.61 -24.92 -15.21
N SER A 74 -16.68 -25.87 -16.14
CA SER A 74 -15.54 -26.60 -16.69
C SER A 74 -14.60 -25.64 -17.43
N GLN A 75 -15.13 -24.79 -18.33
CA GLN A 75 -14.34 -23.79 -19.07
C GLN A 75 -13.64 -22.81 -18.13
N LYS A 76 -14.34 -22.33 -17.07
CA LYS A 76 -13.72 -21.48 -16.04
C LYS A 76 -12.56 -22.16 -15.35
N GLY A 77 -12.72 -23.44 -14.97
CA GLY A 77 -11.68 -24.24 -14.36
C GLY A 77 -10.49 -24.46 -15.28
N THR A 78 -10.74 -24.82 -16.55
CA THR A 78 -9.70 -24.98 -17.59
C THR A 78 -8.93 -23.67 -17.81
N PHE A 79 -9.63 -22.53 -17.89
CA PHE A 79 -9.01 -21.22 -18.06
C PHE A 79 -8.06 -20.88 -16.91
N ILE A 80 -8.50 -21.10 -15.65
CA ILE A 80 -7.69 -20.89 -14.47
C ILE A 80 -6.47 -21.81 -14.49
N PHE A 81 -6.65 -23.09 -14.77
CA PHE A 81 -5.56 -24.06 -14.85
C PHE A 81 -4.50 -23.65 -15.88
N LEU A 82 -4.91 -23.26 -17.09
CA LEU A 82 -4.01 -22.75 -18.12
C LEU A 82 -3.27 -21.47 -17.66
N SER A 83 -3.95 -20.59 -16.95
CA SER A 83 -3.33 -19.38 -16.43
C SER A 83 -2.26 -19.69 -15.35
N PHE A 84 -2.42 -20.76 -14.55
CA PHE A 84 -1.37 -21.24 -13.65
C PHE A 84 -0.17 -21.79 -14.38
N ILE A 85 -0.40 -22.61 -15.44
CA ILE A 85 0.70 -23.15 -16.25
C ILE A 85 1.47 -22.00 -16.92
N SER A 86 0.77 -21.07 -17.58
CA SER A 86 1.41 -19.92 -18.23
C SER A 86 2.22 -19.08 -17.24
N MET A 87 1.70 -18.87 -16.04
CA MET A 87 2.40 -18.17 -14.95
C MET A 87 3.66 -18.93 -14.51
N LEU A 88 3.61 -20.26 -14.40
CA LEU A 88 4.79 -21.08 -14.06
C LEU A 88 5.85 -21.06 -15.16
N CYS A 89 5.46 -21.07 -16.44
CA CYS A 89 6.40 -20.90 -17.55
C CYS A 89 7.10 -19.53 -17.48
N LEU A 90 6.35 -18.45 -17.25
CA LEU A 90 6.95 -17.13 -17.08
C LEU A 90 7.84 -17.05 -15.84
N TYR A 91 7.45 -17.70 -14.74
CA TYR A 91 8.26 -17.79 -13.54
C TYR A 91 9.63 -18.42 -13.83
N LEU A 92 9.67 -19.53 -14.57
CA LEU A 92 10.94 -20.18 -14.96
C LEU A 92 11.82 -19.25 -15.79
N ILE A 93 11.25 -18.55 -16.77
CA ILE A 93 11.97 -17.57 -17.60
C ILE A 93 12.54 -16.45 -16.72
N VAL A 94 11.72 -15.88 -15.84
CA VAL A 94 12.12 -14.77 -14.94
C VAL A 94 13.24 -15.20 -14.00
N ILE A 95 13.20 -16.44 -13.48
CA ILE A 95 14.28 -16.97 -12.64
C ILE A 95 15.57 -17.14 -13.43
N LEU A 96 15.54 -17.66 -14.64
CA LEU A 96 16.74 -17.77 -15.47
C LEU A 96 17.38 -16.40 -15.69
N VAL A 97 16.56 -15.39 -16.03
CA VAL A 97 17.02 -14.01 -16.17
C VAL A 97 17.59 -13.48 -14.84
N PHE A 98 16.91 -13.71 -13.72
CA PHE A 98 17.37 -13.27 -12.40
C PHE A 98 18.73 -13.89 -12.04
N ILE A 99 18.91 -15.20 -12.26
CA ILE A 99 20.18 -15.90 -11.97
C ILE A 99 21.31 -15.31 -12.83
N PHE A 100 21.04 -14.99 -14.09
CA PHE A 100 22.01 -14.37 -14.98
C PHE A 100 22.45 -12.98 -14.46
N PHE A 101 21.50 -12.15 -14.03
CA PHE A 101 21.80 -10.79 -13.53
C PHE A 101 22.18 -10.73 -12.03
N LYS A 102 22.10 -11.85 -11.29
CA LYS A 102 22.40 -11.91 -9.85
C LYS A 102 23.74 -11.27 -9.48
N LYS A 103 24.80 -11.58 -10.23
CA LYS A 103 26.16 -11.04 -9.97
C LYS A 103 26.17 -9.52 -10.08
N ASN A 104 25.47 -8.95 -11.05
CA ASN A 104 25.39 -7.49 -11.26
C ASN A 104 24.63 -6.81 -10.10
N ILE A 105 23.55 -7.42 -9.64
CA ILE A 105 22.79 -6.95 -8.47
C ILE A 105 23.69 -6.92 -7.23
N LEU A 106 24.41 -8.01 -6.95
CA LEU A 106 25.30 -8.11 -5.79
C LEU A 106 26.44 -7.10 -5.87
N LYS A 107 27.05 -6.92 -7.04
CA LYS A 107 28.09 -5.90 -7.28
C LYS A 107 27.58 -4.48 -6.97
N TYR A 108 26.31 -4.21 -7.21
CA TYR A 108 25.71 -2.89 -6.95
C TYR A 108 25.44 -2.65 -5.46
N TYR A 109 25.04 -3.68 -4.72
CA TYR A 109 24.74 -3.56 -3.28
C TYR A 109 25.97 -3.72 -2.37
N GLN A 110 26.97 -4.48 -2.77
CA GLN A 110 28.22 -4.75 -2.01
C GLN A 110 27.97 -5.12 -0.53
N ASN A 111 27.01 -5.99 -0.26
CA ASN A 111 26.60 -6.35 1.09
C ASN A 111 26.57 -7.86 1.27
N GLU A 112 27.38 -8.39 2.20
CA GLU A 112 27.55 -9.82 2.47
C GLU A 112 26.24 -10.48 2.94
N MET A 113 25.44 -9.77 3.76
CA MET A 113 24.17 -10.29 4.22
C MET A 113 23.20 -10.48 3.05
N LEU A 114 23.13 -9.54 2.11
CA LEU A 114 22.32 -9.69 0.91
C LEU A 114 22.82 -10.85 0.05
N GLU A 115 24.12 -11.03 -0.08
CA GLU A 115 24.72 -12.14 -0.84
C GLU A 115 24.29 -13.50 -0.28
N LYS A 116 24.34 -13.67 1.04
CA LYS A 116 23.89 -14.90 1.73
C LYS A 116 22.42 -15.22 1.47
N TYR A 117 21.54 -14.22 1.43
CA TYR A 117 20.09 -14.43 1.40
C TYR A 117 19.45 -14.19 0.03
N ILE A 118 20.16 -13.68 -0.98
CA ILE A 118 19.57 -13.30 -2.27
C ILE A 118 18.88 -14.45 -3.01
N MET A 119 19.38 -15.69 -2.83
CA MET A 119 18.77 -16.87 -3.46
C MET A 119 17.36 -17.18 -2.93
N TRP A 120 17.01 -16.66 -1.75
CA TRP A 120 15.65 -16.80 -1.22
C TRP A 120 14.60 -16.04 -2.05
N ILE A 121 15.03 -15.15 -2.96
CA ILE A 121 14.13 -14.53 -3.94
C ILE A 121 13.41 -15.60 -4.75
N ILE A 122 14.04 -16.72 -5.08
CA ILE A 122 13.46 -17.80 -5.88
C ILE A 122 12.19 -18.38 -5.20
N PRO A 123 12.27 -18.98 -3.99
CA PRO A 123 11.07 -19.48 -3.33
C PRO A 123 10.07 -18.39 -2.96
N ILE A 124 10.52 -17.20 -2.55
CA ILE A 124 9.62 -16.08 -2.24
C ILE A 124 8.83 -15.65 -3.48
N LEU A 125 9.47 -15.59 -4.65
CA LEU A 125 8.81 -15.27 -5.91
C LEU A 125 7.76 -16.29 -6.28
N LEU A 126 8.08 -17.60 -6.13
CA LEU A 126 7.13 -18.69 -6.40
C LEU A 126 5.90 -18.60 -5.49
N ILE A 127 6.14 -18.53 -4.18
CA ILE A 127 5.07 -18.46 -3.17
C ILE A 127 4.15 -17.24 -3.45
N ASN A 128 4.72 -16.06 -3.65
CA ASN A 128 3.94 -14.86 -3.88
C ASN A 128 3.21 -14.87 -5.23
N SER A 129 3.79 -15.44 -6.28
CA SER A 129 3.16 -15.53 -7.59
C SER A 129 1.98 -16.49 -7.57
N LEU A 130 2.16 -17.69 -7.00
CA LEU A 130 1.08 -18.66 -6.81
C LEU A 130 -0.04 -18.11 -5.91
N PHE A 131 0.33 -17.41 -4.83
CA PHE A 131 -0.63 -16.80 -3.93
C PHE A 131 -1.49 -15.75 -4.65
N ARG A 132 -0.86 -14.87 -5.43
CA ARG A 132 -1.58 -13.85 -6.22
C ARG A 132 -2.49 -14.48 -7.26
N GLN A 133 -2.04 -15.53 -7.92
CA GLN A 133 -2.83 -16.25 -8.93
C GLN A 133 -4.07 -16.90 -8.31
N ALA A 134 -3.91 -17.52 -7.13
CA ALA A 134 -5.02 -18.11 -6.39
C ALA A 134 -5.99 -17.05 -5.83
N ASP A 135 -5.47 -15.94 -5.25
CA ASP A 135 -6.27 -14.81 -4.76
C ASP A 135 -7.17 -14.25 -5.86
N ILE A 136 -6.62 -13.96 -7.05
CA ILE A 136 -7.41 -13.40 -8.15
C ILE A 136 -8.42 -14.39 -8.71
N SER A 137 -8.06 -15.68 -8.73
CA SER A 137 -8.98 -16.74 -9.15
C SER A 137 -10.20 -16.81 -8.22
N LEU A 138 -10.00 -16.76 -6.90
CA LEU A 138 -11.11 -16.71 -5.93
C LEU A 138 -11.97 -15.45 -6.09
N ARG A 139 -11.37 -14.30 -6.39
CA ARG A 139 -12.10 -13.05 -6.65
C ARG A 139 -12.99 -13.15 -7.88
N ALA A 140 -12.52 -13.83 -8.93
CA ALA A 140 -13.33 -14.08 -10.13
C ALA A 140 -14.57 -14.97 -9.85
N PHE A 141 -14.55 -15.75 -8.75
CA PHE A 141 -15.70 -16.51 -8.24
C PHE A 141 -16.48 -15.79 -7.13
N PHE A 142 -16.29 -14.48 -6.97
CA PHE A 142 -16.95 -13.66 -5.95
C PHE A 142 -16.66 -14.05 -4.50
N LEU A 143 -15.53 -14.71 -4.26
CA LEU A 143 -15.03 -15.12 -2.93
C LEU A 143 -13.99 -14.14 -2.38
N ALA A 144 -14.12 -12.85 -2.68
CA ALA A 144 -13.15 -11.81 -2.33
C ALA A 144 -12.91 -11.68 -0.81
N ASN A 145 -13.92 -11.88 0.04
CA ASN A 145 -13.77 -11.73 1.49
C ASN A 145 -12.83 -12.79 2.07
N VAL A 146 -12.97 -14.05 1.65
CA VAL A 146 -12.10 -15.13 2.09
C VAL A 146 -10.68 -14.92 1.58
N ALA A 147 -10.54 -14.59 0.30
CA ALA A 147 -9.25 -14.27 -0.29
C ALA A 147 -8.56 -13.11 0.46
N SER A 148 -9.29 -12.06 0.82
CA SER A 148 -8.78 -10.92 1.58
C SER A 148 -8.38 -11.32 3.01
N PHE A 149 -9.18 -12.13 3.69
CA PHE A 149 -8.87 -12.60 5.04
C PHE A 149 -7.58 -13.44 5.07
N LEU A 150 -7.46 -14.43 4.19
CA LEU A 150 -6.26 -15.26 4.07
C LEU A 150 -5.03 -14.43 3.75
N LYS A 151 -5.17 -13.46 2.83
CA LYS A 151 -4.05 -12.61 2.41
C LYS A 151 -3.59 -11.64 3.48
N LEU A 152 -4.51 -11.01 4.20
CA LEU A 152 -4.21 -9.87 5.06
C LEU A 152 -4.10 -10.26 6.53
N ASN A 153 -4.99 -11.12 7.02
CA ASN A 153 -5.09 -11.42 8.45
C ASN A 153 -4.40 -12.71 8.85
N LEU A 154 -4.64 -13.81 8.13
CA LEU A 154 -4.07 -15.10 8.51
C LEU A 154 -2.53 -15.06 8.57
N VAL A 155 -1.88 -14.47 7.57
CA VAL A 155 -0.41 -14.31 7.57
C VAL A 155 0.04 -13.51 8.79
N ARG A 156 -0.68 -12.45 9.16
CA ARG A 156 -0.30 -11.61 10.29
C ARG A 156 -0.53 -12.27 11.64
N ILE A 157 -1.60 -13.06 11.76
CA ILE A 157 -1.87 -13.85 12.97
C ILE A 157 -0.78 -14.91 13.16
N LEU A 158 -0.45 -15.66 12.11
CA LEU A 158 0.62 -16.66 12.15
C LEU A 158 1.99 -16.02 12.43
N HIS A 159 2.25 -14.86 11.83
CA HIS A 159 3.48 -14.11 12.06
C HIS A 159 3.55 -13.57 13.51
N PHE A 160 2.42 -13.16 14.09
CA PHE A 160 2.37 -12.78 15.50
C PHE A 160 2.73 -13.96 16.42
N GLY A 161 2.20 -15.15 16.12
CA GLY A 161 2.59 -16.37 16.81
C GLY A 161 4.10 -16.68 16.69
N LEU A 162 4.66 -16.53 15.49
CA LEU A 162 6.11 -16.67 15.30
C LEU A 162 6.91 -15.65 16.12
N ILE A 163 6.46 -14.42 16.21
CA ILE A 163 7.10 -13.36 17.00
C ILE A 163 7.14 -13.76 18.48
N ILE A 164 6.03 -14.26 19.02
CA ILE A 164 5.98 -14.74 20.42
C ILE A 164 6.98 -15.88 20.61
N ILE A 165 7.00 -16.87 19.72
CA ILE A 165 7.96 -17.99 19.77
C ILE A 165 9.41 -17.48 19.68
N ALA A 166 9.66 -16.50 18.82
CA ALA A 166 11.00 -15.95 18.64
C ALA A 166 11.49 -15.19 19.87
N LEU A 167 10.59 -14.48 20.57
CA LEU A 167 10.90 -13.80 21.84
C LEU A 167 11.15 -14.79 22.98
N THR A 168 10.34 -15.83 23.09
CA THR A 168 10.47 -16.81 24.19
C THR A 168 11.68 -17.73 24.03
N LEU A 169 11.99 -18.13 22.79
CA LEU A 169 13.08 -19.08 22.49
C LEU A 169 14.38 -18.39 22.00
N ASN A 170 14.43 -17.05 21.97
CA ASN A 170 15.58 -16.27 21.50
C ASN A 170 16.11 -16.78 20.13
N LEU A 171 15.22 -16.91 19.15
CA LEU A 171 15.56 -17.46 17.84
C LEU A 171 16.62 -16.60 17.14
N SER A 172 17.62 -17.26 16.52
CA SER A 172 18.54 -16.58 15.62
C SER A 172 17.79 -16.01 14.39
N PHE A 173 18.35 -14.96 13.77
CA PHE A 173 17.77 -14.36 12.58
C PHE A 173 17.49 -15.38 11.47
N GLU A 174 18.39 -16.33 11.27
CA GLU A 174 18.27 -17.35 10.25
C GLU A 174 17.03 -18.23 10.48
N LYS A 175 16.85 -18.74 11.70
CA LYS A 175 15.67 -19.52 12.09
C LYS A 175 14.38 -18.69 11.96
N TYR A 176 14.41 -17.45 12.41
CA TYR A 176 13.28 -16.52 12.27
C TYR A 176 12.92 -16.32 10.78
N PHE A 177 13.91 -16.04 9.92
CA PHE A 177 13.71 -15.79 8.50
C PHE A 177 13.12 -16.99 7.77
N VAL A 178 13.68 -18.20 8.00
CA VAL A 178 13.16 -19.45 7.44
C VAL A 178 11.73 -19.69 7.90
N SER A 179 11.44 -19.52 9.19
CA SER A 179 10.08 -19.68 9.74
C SER A 179 9.10 -18.66 9.15
N TYR A 180 9.54 -17.44 8.91
CA TYR A 180 8.72 -16.40 8.24
C TYR A 180 8.34 -16.83 6.80
N ILE A 181 9.30 -17.35 6.01
CA ILE A 181 9.03 -17.87 4.67
C ILE A 181 8.11 -19.10 4.73
N SER A 182 8.31 -19.98 5.72
CA SER A 182 7.44 -21.15 5.92
C SER A 182 5.99 -20.76 6.21
N ILE A 183 5.75 -19.70 6.97
CA ILE A 183 4.40 -19.15 7.19
C ILE A 183 3.76 -18.70 5.87
N LEU A 184 4.51 -18.04 4.99
CA LEU A 184 4.00 -17.66 3.67
C LEU A 184 3.64 -18.90 2.84
N ALA A 185 4.45 -19.95 2.90
CA ALA A 185 4.19 -21.21 2.21
C ALA A 185 2.96 -21.94 2.78
N ILE A 186 2.82 -22.03 4.10
CA ILE A 186 1.64 -22.61 4.77
C ILE A 186 0.37 -21.87 4.35
N ASN A 187 0.41 -20.53 4.38
CA ASN A 187 -0.73 -19.73 3.96
C ASN A 187 -1.09 -19.95 2.48
N LEU A 188 -0.08 -20.12 1.61
CA LEU A 188 -0.31 -20.49 0.22
C LEU A 188 -1.00 -21.85 0.11
N VAL A 189 -0.53 -22.87 0.84
CA VAL A 189 -1.14 -24.21 0.82
C VAL A 189 -2.61 -24.14 1.24
N ILE A 190 -2.92 -23.42 2.32
CA ILE A 190 -4.32 -23.22 2.77
C ILE A 190 -5.17 -22.59 1.66
N LEU A 191 -4.64 -21.56 0.98
CA LEU A 191 -5.34 -20.87 -0.10
C LEU A 191 -5.56 -21.80 -1.31
N LEU A 192 -4.55 -22.60 -1.69
CA LEU A 192 -4.65 -23.56 -2.81
C LEU A 192 -5.64 -24.68 -2.52
N VAL A 193 -5.62 -25.23 -1.30
CA VAL A 193 -6.60 -26.24 -0.87
C VAL A 193 -8.02 -25.67 -0.93
N TYR A 194 -8.22 -24.46 -0.42
CA TYR A 194 -9.52 -23.77 -0.49
C TYR A 194 -9.95 -23.53 -1.95
N LEU A 195 -9.02 -23.11 -2.82
CA LEU A 195 -9.27 -22.92 -4.24
C LEU A 195 -9.71 -24.24 -4.89
N LYS A 196 -8.99 -25.34 -4.65
CA LYS A 196 -9.29 -26.68 -5.18
C LYS A 196 -10.70 -27.14 -4.78
N VAL A 197 -11.08 -26.94 -3.53
CA VAL A 197 -12.42 -27.32 -3.02
C VAL A 197 -13.54 -26.49 -3.71
N LYS A 198 -13.29 -25.20 -3.97
CA LYS A 198 -14.29 -24.31 -4.58
C LYS A 198 -14.34 -24.39 -6.09
N ILE A 199 -13.23 -24.69 -6.74
CA ILE A 199 -13.09 -24.78 -8.20
C ILE A 199 -12.77 -26.23 -8.57
N THR A 200 -13.79 -27.09 -8.46
CA THR A 200 -13.64 -28.49 -8.89
C THR A 200 -13.66 -28.54 -10.42
N ILE A 201 -12.54 -28.94 -11.02
CA ILE A 201 -12.44 -29.20 -12.45
C ILE A 201 -12.81 -30.67 -12.65
N ARG A 202 -13.97 -30.93 -13.22
CA ARG A 202 -14.39 -32.32 -13.53
C ARG A 202 -13.82 -32.79 -14.86
N HIS A 203 -13.84 -31.91 -15.88
CA HIS A 203 -13.31 -32.17 -17.22
C HIS A 203 -12.67 -30.91 -17.74
N PHE A 204 -11.59 -31.06 -18.51
CA PHE A 204 -10.97 -29.94 -19.25
C PHE A 204 -11.78 -29.68 -20.52
N ASP A 205 -12.23 -28.44 -20.68
CA ASP A 205 -12.97 -28.01 -21.86
C ASP A 205 -12.17 -26.87 -22.53
N PHE A 206 -11.60 -27.15 -23.68
CA PHE A 206 -10.79 -26.24 -24.49
C PHE A 206 -11.57 -25.61 -25.64
N SER A 207 -12.87 -25.89 -25.77
CA SER A 207 -13.72 -25.46 -26.90
C SER A 207 -13.79 -23.93 -27.08
N PHE A 208 -13.52 -23.16 -26.00
CA PHE A 208 -13.52 -21.69 -26.04
C PHE A 208 -12.22 -21.09 -26.59
N ILE A 209 -11.16 -21.89 -26.78
CA ILE A 209 -9.83 -21.41 -27.19
C ILE A 209 -9.78 -21.34 -28.71
N SER A 210 -9.74 -20.12 -29.24
CA SER A 210 -9.41 -19.87 -30.62
C SER A 210 -8.16 -18.97 -30.73
N LEU A 211 -7.46 -19.02 -31.83
CA LEU A 211 -6.28 -18.16 -32.04
C LEU A 211 -6.63 -16.66 -31.91
N LYS A 212 -7.81 -16.27 -32.41
CA LYS A 212 -8.35 -14.91 -32.27
C LYS A 212 -8.57 -14.54 -30.82
N TYR A 213 -9.18 -15.44 -30.04
CA TYR A 213 -9.44 -15.25 -28.60
C TYR A 213 -8.13 -15.15 -27.81
N PHE A 214 -7.13 -15.98 -28.13
CA PHE A 214 -5.83 -15.92 -27.50
C PHE A 214 -5.11 -14.58 -27.76
N LYS A 215 -5.10 -14.10 -29.01
CA LYS A 215 -4.53 -12.79 -29.34
C LYS A 215 -5.23 -11.63 -28.63
N GLU A 216 -6.56 -11.67 -28.51
CA GLU A 216 -7.34 -10.67 -27.77
C GLU A 216 -6.95 -10.64 -26.27
N ILE A 217 -6.85 -11.82 -25.64
CA ILE A 217 -6.46 -11.96 -24.24
C ILE A 217 -5.05 -11.41 -24.01
N LEU A 218 -4.10 -11.78 -24.88
CA LEU A 218 -2.71 -11.36 -24.77
C LEU A 218 -2.59 -9.83 -24.90
N HIS A 219 -3.21 -9.25 -25.92
CA HIS A 219 -3.20 -7.81 -26.16
C HIS A 219 -3.79 -7.05 -24.95
N TYR A 220 -4.95 -7.49 -24.46
CA TYR A 220 -5.58 -6.90 -23.28
C TYR A 220 -4.70 -7.04 -22.03
N GLY A 221 -4.13 -8.22 -21.80
CA GLY A 221 -3.28 -8.48 -20.65
C GLY A 221 -2.02 -7.61 -20.63
N LEU A 222 -1.33 -7.50 -21.75
CA LEU A 222 -0.15 -6.65 -21.89
C LEU A 222 -0.47 -5.17 -21.63
N PHE A 223 -1.56 -4.68 -22.22
CA PHE A 223 -1.99 -3.29 -22.01
C PHE A 223 -2.25 -3.01 -20.51
N MET A 224 -2.97 -3.89 -19.84
CA MET A 224 -3.26 -3.75 -18.40
C MET A 224 -2.01 -3.94 -17.52
N ALA A 225 -1.05 -4.76 -17.97
CA ALA A 225 0.21 -4.95 -17.29
C ALA A 225 1.03 -3.65 -17.26
N PHE A 226 1.16 -2.96 -18.38
CA PHE A 226 1.90 -1.69 -18.42
C PHE A 226 1.38 -0.65 -17.44
N GLY A 227 0.06 -0.52 -17.28
CA GLY A 227 -0.54 0.38 -16.28
C GLY A 227 -0.18 0.04 -14.83
N SER A 228 -0.03 -1.25 -14.50
CA SER A 228 0.36 -1.69 -13.17
C SER A 228 1.88 -1.62 -12.91
N PHE A 229 2.69 -1.64 -13.96
CA PHE A 229 4.16 -1.59 -13.86
C PHE A 229 4.67 -0.33 -13.17
N VAL A 230 4.17 0.82 -13.61
CA VAL A 230 4.53 2.12 -13.03
C VAL A 230 4.27 2.13 -11.52
N ASN A 231 3.08 1.70 -11.10
CA ASN A 231 2.72 1.66 -9.67
C ASN A 231 3.61 0.70 -8.86
N ILE A 232 3.98 -0.45 -9.44
CA ILE A 232 4.84 -1.43 -8.76
C ILE A 232 6.24 -0.84 -8.55
N ILE A 233 6.82 -0.21 -9.55
CA ILE A 233 8.17 0.38 -9.44
C ILE A 233 8.15 1.54 -8.47
N THR A 234 7.22 2.49 -8.61
CA THR A 234 7.12 3.67 -7.73
C THR A 234 7.09 3.29 -6.25
N ASN A 235 6.36 2.22 -5.89
CA ASN A 235 6.26 1.79 -4.50
C ASN A 235 7.49 1.01 -3.97
N ARG A 236 8.50 0.73 -4.80
CA ARG A 236 9.62 -0.13 -4.41
C ARG A 236 10.99 0.46 -4.70
N VAL A 237 11.08 1.37 -5.68
CA VAL A 237 12.35 1.93 -6.13
C VAL A 237 13.08 2.66 -5.01
N ASP A 238 12.37 3.40 -4.17
CA ASP A 238 12.97 4.12 -3.04
C ASP A 238 13.76 3.18 -2.13
N LYS A 239 13.14 2.06 -1.72
CA LYS A 239 13.78 1.06 -0.85
C LYS A 239 15.00 0.42 -1.49
N LEU A 240 14.92 0.12 -2.79
CA LEU A 240 16.02 -0.47 -3.54
C LEU A 240 17.19 0.51 -3.66
N MET A 241 16.93 1.77 -3.97
CA MET A 241 17.96 2.79 -4.08
C MET A 241 18.55 3.14 -2.71
N ILE A 242 17.74 3.22 -1.65
CA ILE A 242 18.27 3.40 -0.29
C ILE A 242 19.15 2.22 0.10
N GLY A 243 18.70 1.00 -0.15
CA GLY A 243 19.45 -0.21 0.20
C GLY A 243 20.81 -0.31 -0.50
N SER A 244 20.93 0.21 -1.73
CA SER A 244 22.18 0.20 -2.48
C SER A 244 23.10 1.39 -2.17
N ILE A 245 22.56 2.57 -1.84
CA ILE A 245 23.32 3.80 -1.64
C ILE A 245 23.63 4.04 -0.16
N VAL A 246 22.65 3.83 0.72
CA VAL A 246 22.77 4.08 2.17
C VAL A 246 23.05 2.79 2.95
N GLY A 247 22.66 1.64 2.38
CA GLY A 247 22.80 0.32 2.99
C GLY A 247 21.50 -0.24 3.56
N LEU A 248 21.56 -1.51 3.97
CA LEU A 248 20.37 -2.26 4.45
C LEU A 248 19.77 -1.62 5.71
N SER A 249 20.60 -1.09 6.63
CA SER A 249 20.10 -0.42 7.84
C SER A 249 19.23 0.79 7.50
N GLY A 250 19.67 1.62 6.55
CA GLY A 250 18.87 2.74 6.03
C GLY A 250 17.54 2.30 5.42
N ALA A 251 17.55 1.22 4.64
CA ALA A 251 16.33 0.64 4.07
C ALA A 251 15.38 0.10 5.15
N GLY A 252 15.92 -0.45 6.24
CA GLY A 252 15.14 -0.90 7.39
C GLY A 252 14.47 0.25 8.13
N ILE A 253 15.22 1.31 8.46
CA ILE A 253 14.68 2.53 9.10
C ILE A 253 13.60 3.16 8.23
N TYR A 254 13.88 3.34 6.93
CA TYR A 254 12.91 3.87 5.97
C TYR A 254 11.65 3.01 5.90
N THR A 255 11.78 1.69 5.94
CA THR A 255 10.63 0.77 5.88
C THR A 255 9.72 0.91 7.09
N ILE A 256 10.26 1.17 8.29
CA ILE A 256 9.45 1.41 9.49
C ILE A 256 8.84 2.82 9.45
N ALA A 257 9.62 3.83 9.13
CA ALA A 257 9.15 5.22 9.10
C ALA A 257 8.00 5.45 8.10
N ILE A 258 8.10 4.90 6.90
CA ILE A 258 7.06 5.03 5.85
C ILE A 258 5.72 4.40 6.26
N LEU A 259 5.67 3.46 7.23
CA LEU A 259 4.41 2.90 7.72
C LEU A 259 3.52 3.97 8.34
N PHE A 260 4.10 4.88 9.13
CA PHE A 260 3.36 5.99 9.77
C PHE A 260 2.83 6.97 8.72
N GLY A 261 3.66 7.41 7.80
CA GLY A 261 3.23 8.30 6.73
C GLY A 261 2.11 7.71 5.86
N ASN A 262 2.16 6.41 5.59
CA ASN A 262 1.14 5.71 4.82
C ASN A 262 -0.21 5.54 5.55
N ILE A 263 -0.29 5.76 6.86
CA ILE A 263 -1.58 5.75 7.58
C ILE A 263 -2.51 6.81 7.00
N LEU A 264 -1.99 8.02 6.73
CA LEU A 264 -2.77 9.06 6.07
C LEU A 264 -3.31 8.62 4.69
N GLY A 265 -2.44 8.01 3.89
CA GLY A 265 -2.82 7.52 2.56
C GLY A 265 -3.96 6.49 2.60
N LYS A 266 -4.02 5.65 3.65
CA LYS A 266 -5.10 4.67 3.81
C LYS A 266 -6.48 5.30 4.02
N ILE A 267 -6.56 6.44 4.67
CA ILE A 267 -7.81 7.20 4.81
C ILE A 267 -8.31 7.62 3.43
N GLY A 268 -7.43 8.21 2.60
CA GLY A 268 -7.76 8.60 1.24
C GLY A 268 -8.21 7.42 0.36
N GLU A 269 -7.50 6.30 0.41
CA GLU A 269 -7.86 5.11 -0.36
C GLU A 269 -9.28 4.60 -0.07
N VAL A 270 -9.73 4.65 1.18
CA VAL A 270 -11.09 4.22 1.58
C VAL A 270 -12.13 5.13 0.96
N VAL A 271 -11.94 6.44 1.07
CA VAL A 271 -12.86 7.43 0.52
C VAL A 271 -12.95 7.28 -1.01
N VAL A 272 -11.82 7.20 -1.69
CA VAL A 272 -11.74 7.02 -3.13
C VAL A 272 -12.51 5.77 -3.59
N LYS A 273 -12.36 4.64 -2.91
CA LYS A 273 -13.08 3.39 -3.24
C LYS A 273 -14.61 3.53 -3.15
N ILE A 274 -15.10 4.35 -2.22
CA ILE A 274 -16.54 4.60 -2.06
C ILE A 274 -17.08 5.49 -3.19
N PHE A 275 -16.29 6.50 -3.60
CA PHE A 275 -16.75 7.52 -4.56
C PHE A 275 -16.47 7.17 -6.03
N HIS A 276 -15.52 6.29 -6.34
CA HIS A 276 -15.22 5.89 -7.72
C HIS A 276 -16.45 5.46 -8.54
N PRO A 277 -17.39 4.64 -8.02
CA PRO A 277 -18.60 4.30 -8.79
C PRO A 277 -19.47 5.51 -9.08
N LYS A 278 -19.63 6.46 -8.11
CA LYS A 278 -20.39 7.68 -8.30
C LYS A 278 -19.76 8.56 -9.37
N VAL A 279 -18.44 8.77 -9.30
CA VAL A 279 -17.68 9.53 -10.31
C VAL A 279 -17.90 8.99 -11.72
N SER A 280 -17.89 7.65 -11.89
CA SER A 280 -18.14 7.03 -13.19
C SER A 280 -19.55 7.29 -13.72
N VAL A 281 -20.56 7.26 -12.85
CA VAL A 281 -21.95 7.53 -13.21
C VAL A 281 -22.14 9.02 -13.56
N ASP A 282 -21.63 9.92 -12.74
CA ASP A 282 -21.77 11.37 -12.96
C ASP A 282 -21.05 11.83 -14.24
N LEU A 283 -19.88 11.25 -14.54
CA LEU A 283 -19.21 11.48 -15.84
C LEU A 283 -20.02 10.98 -17.03
N SER A 284 -20.63 9.80 -16.95
CA SER A 284 -21.45 9.24 -18.02
C SER A 284 -22.70 10.09 -18.26
N ASN A 285 -23.28 10.67 -17.20
CA ASN A 285 -24.46 11.54 -17.25
C ASN A 285 -24.12 13.01 -17.53
N ARG A 286 -22.84 13.36 -17.70
CA ARG A 286 -22.33 14.73 -17.86
C ARG A 286 -22.72 15.67 -16.71
N ASN A 287 -22.83 15.15 -15.50
CA ASN A 287 -23.20 15.91 -14.31
C ASN A 287 -21.96 16.56 -13.66
N PHE A 288 -21.35 17.51 -14.36
CA PHE A 288 -20.09 18.12 -13.95
C PHE A 288 -20.21 18.98 -12.69
N SER A 289 -21.35 19.57 -12.44
CA SER A 289 -21.59 20.39 -11.24
C SER A 289 -21.55 19.55 -9.96
N GLU A 290 -22.13 18.35 -9.99
CA GLU A 290 -22.10 17.42 -8.86
C GLU A 290 -20.69 16.85 -8.66
N LEU A 291 -19.98 16.54 -9.74
CA LEU A 291 -18.57 16.12 -9.69
C LEU A 291 -17.66 17.17 -9.07
N GLU A 292 -17.83 18.45 -9.42
CA GLU A 292 -17.06 19.55 -8.85
C GLU A 292 -17.35 19.72 -7.36
N LYS A 293 -18.62 19.60 -6.97
CA LYS A 293 -19.04 19.64 -5.57
C LYS A 293 -18.42 18.48 -4.78
N ASP A 294 -18.56 17.24 -5.28
CA ASP A 294 -17.97 16.06 -4.63
C ASP A 294 -16.44 16.19 -4.49
N TYR A 295 -15.76 16.66 -5.53
CA TYR A 295 -14.32 16.90 -5.49
C TYR A 295 -13.93 17.87 -4.36
N LYS A 296 -14.61 19.00 -4.27
CA LYS A 296 -14.36 20.02 -3.23
C LYS A 296 -14.68 19.49 -1.83
N ASP A 297 -15.85 18.89 -1.64
CA ASP A 297 -16.32 18.45 -0.34
C ASP A 297 -15.45 17.32 0.20
N ILE A 298 -15.12 16.33 -0.63
CA ILE A 298 -14.28 15.20 -0.23
C ILE A 298 -12.86 15.64 0.05
N GLY A 299 -12.30 16.50 -0.80
CA GLY A 299 -10.97 17.09 -0.57
C GLY A 299 -10.89 17.79 0.78
N ARG A 300 -11.92 18.59 1.12
CA ARG A 300 -12.00 19.28 2.43
C ARG A 300 -12.05 18.32 3.61
N TYR A 301 -12.91 17.29 3.58
CA TYR A 301 -13.02 16.33 4.67
C TYR A 301 -11.73 15.54 4.86
N GLN A 302 -11.06 15.19 3.77
CA GLN A 302 -9.77 14.48 3.83
C GLN A 302 -8.65 15.38 4.36
N LEU A 303 -8.63 16.66 3.96
CA LEU A 303 -7.68 17.63 4.49
C LEU A 303 -7.89 17.85 5.99
N LEU A 304 -9.15 17.96 6.43
CA LEU A 304 -9.48 18.13 7.84
C LEU A 304 -8.95 16.99 8.71
N LEU A 305 -9.27 15.75 8.34
CA LEU A 305 -8.81 14.58 9.09
C LEU A 305 -7.31 14.36 8.97
N GLY A 306 -6.78 14.60 7.76
CA GLY A 306 -5.37 14.40 7.46
C GLY A 306 -4.46 15.44 8.10
N SER A 307 -4.91 16.71 8.21
CA SER A 307 -4.11 17.78 8.83
C SER A 307 -3.88 17.56 10.32
N PHE A 308 -4.89 17.04 11.03
CA PHE A 308 -4.70 16.65 12.43
C PHE A 308 -3.61 15.56 12.57
N LEU A 309 -3.69 14.49 11.79
CA LEU A 309 -2.68 13.42 11.85
C LEU A 309 -1.31 13.91 11.37
N PHE A 310 -1.26 14.77 10.38
CA PHE A 310 0.00 15.37 9.93
C PHE A 310 0.69 16.14 11.06
N ILE A 311 -0.06 17.04 11.74
CA ILE A 311 0.45 17.83 12.86
C ILE A 311 0.88 16.91 14.01
N PHE A 312 0.07 15.90 14.34
CA PHE A 312 0.43 14.88 15.33
C PHE A 312 1.77 14.22 14.99
N PHE A 313 2.01 13.82 13.73
CA PHE A 313 3.28 13.25 13.34
C PHE A 313 4.45 14.25 13.37
N VAL A 314 4.22 15.53 13.05
CA VAL A 314 5.26 16.57 13.19
C VAL A 314 5.79 16.63 14.62
N PHE A 315 4.94 16.50 15.63
CA PHE A 315 5.36 16.61 17.03
C PHE A 315 5.81 15.29 17.64
N PHE A 316 5.19 14.19 17.28
CA PHE A 316 5.36 12.92 17.98
C PHE A 316 6.04 11.81 17.15
N ALA A 317 6.42 12.07 15.88
CA ALA A 317 7.07 11.04 15.08
C ALA A 317 8.37 10.51 15.69
N GLY A 318 9.15 11.37 16.33
CA GLY A 318 10.40 10.96 16.99
C GLY A 318 10.15 10.00 18.14
N GLU A 319 9.16 10.30 18.99
CA GLU A 319 8.75 9.49 20.12
C GLU A 319 8.13 8.17 19.65
N LEU A 320 7.25 8.23 18.65
CA LEU A 320 6.64 7.04 18.07
C LEU A 320 7.69 6.11 17.45
N LEU A 321 8.68 6.65 16.74
CA LEU A 321 9.76 5.86 16.16
C LEU A 321 10.69 5.29 17.26
N SER A 322 10.88 5.99 18.37
CA SER A 322 11.71 5.50 19.47
C SER A 322 11.16 4.24 20.14
N ILE A 323 9.85 3.99 20.06
CA ILE A 323 9.20 2.77 20.56
C ILE A 323 9.72 1.52 19.79
N PHE A 324 10.12 1.70 18.52
CA PHE A 324 10.70 0.66 17.70
C PHE A 324 12.21 0.46 17.94
N GLY A 325 12.83 1.37 18.69
CA GLY A 325 14.24 1.39 19.04
C GLY A 325 14.90 2.74 18.71
N LYS A 326 15.93 3.10 19.47
CA LYS A 326 16.59 4.42 19.37
C LYS A 326 17.08 4.75 17.95
N ASN A 327 17.54 3.76 17.21
CA ASN A 327 18.07 3.93 15.84
C ASN A 327 16.99 4.38 14.83
N TYR A 328 15.72 4.05 15.08
CA TYR A 328 14.62 4.43 14.18
C TYR A 328 14.23 5.90 14.28
N LYS A 329 14.66 6.62 15.33
CA LYS A 329 14.42 8.06 15.50
C LYS A 329 14.97 8.88 14.33
N SER A 330 16.03 8.42 13.67
CA SER A 330 16.58 9.04 12.45
C SER A 330 15.61 9.08 11.27
N GLY A 331 14.55 8.26 11.30
CA GLY A 331 13.45 8.28 10.31
C GLY A 331 12.41 9.40 10.52
N TYR A 332 12.60 10.32 11.46
CA TYR A 332 11.65 11.40 11.76
C TYR A 332 11.19 12.16 10.51
N TRP A 333 12.13 12.68 9.72
CA TRP A 333 11.81 13.42 8.51
C TRP A 333 11.14 12.57 7.44
N VAL A 334 11.41 11.25 7.42
CA VAL A 334 10.71 10.33 6.52
C VAL A 334 9.22 10.27 6.86
N VAL A 335 8.87 10.21 8.15
CA VAL A 335 7.46 10.23 8.60
C VAL A 335 6.80 11.55 8.20
N VAL A 336 7.43 12.68 8.54
CA VAL A 336 6.85 14.03 8.32
C VAL A 336 6.65 14.31 6.83
N CYS A 337 7.69 14.13 6.01
CA CYS A 337 7.59 14.40 4.57
C CYS A 337 6.62 13.45 3.87
N MET A 338 6.59 12.15 4.27
CA MET A 338 5.63 11.20 3.71
C MET A 338 4.20 11.55 4.11
N ALA A 339 3.97 11.94 5.37
CA ALA A 339 2.68 12.39 5.84
C ALA A 339 2.19 13.64 5.09
N LEU A 340 3.09 14.61 4.83
CA LEU A 340 2.78 15.78 4.01
C LEU A 340 2.39 15.39 2.58
N GLY A 341 3.19 14.53 1.95
CA GLY A 341 2.88 14.03 0.61
C GLY A 341 1.51 13.34 0.55
N GLN A 342 1.20 12.49 1.54
CA GLN A 342 -0.11 11.83 1.61
C GLN A 342 -1.26 12.79 1.92
N LEU A 343 -1.03 13.84 2.70
CA LEU A 343 -2.02 14.89 2.95
C LEU A 343 -2.42 15.59 1.64
N ILE A 344 -1.43 15.98 0.83
CA ILE A 344 -1.64 16.60 -0.48
C ILE A 344 -2.36 15.62 -1.44
N ASN A 345 -1.91 14.37 -1.48
CA ASN A 345 -2.52 13.34 -2.30
C ASN A 345 -3.99 13.08 -1.92
N ASN A 346 -4.32 13.10 -0.64
CA ASN A 346 -5.69 12.95 -0.17
C ASN A 346 -6.57 14.12 -0.58
N ALA A 347 -6.07 15.36 -0.55
CA ALA A 347 -6.80 16.54 -0.99
C ALA A 347 -7.29 16.44 -2.43
N THR A 348 -6.54 15.74 -3.28
CA THR A 348 -6.80 15.59 -4.72
C THR A 348 -7.21 14.17 -5.12
N SER A 349 -7.52 13.33 -4.16
CA SER A 349 -7.64 11.86 -4.34
C SER A 349 -8.64 11.41 -5.40
N ILE A 350 -9.74 12.15 -5.61
CA ILE A 350 -10.77 11.82 -6.61
C ILE A 350 -10.33 12.21 -8.03
N CYS A 351 -9.40 13.16 -8.17
CA CYS A 351 -8.94 13.64 -9.46
C CYS A 351 -8.44 12.48 -10.35
N GLY A 352 -7.66 11.56 -9.79
CA GLY A 352 -7.20 10.36 -10.50
C GLY A 352 -8.35 9.51 -11.05
N GLY A 353 -9.45 9.37 -10.30
CA GLY A 353 -10.66 8.68 -10.77
C GLY A 353 -11.36 9.44 -11.91
N ILE A 354 -11.52 10.76 -11.78
CA ILE A 354 -12.14 11.60 -12.80
C ILE A 354 -11.37 11.49 -14.12
N ILE A 355 -10.04 11.59 -14.08
CA ILE A 355 -9.21 11.48 -15.28
C ILE A 355 -9.27 10.07 -15.87
N SER A 356 -9.16 9.03 -15.03
CA SER A 356 -9.12 7.62 -15.48
C SER A 356 -10.43 7.16 -16.12
N TYR A 357 -11.59 7.70 -15.69
CA TYR A 357 -12.90 7.36 -16.25
C TYR A 357 -13.33 8.29 -17.40
N SER A 358 -12.59 9.38 -17.64
CA SER A 358 -12.85 10.32 -18.72
C SER A 358 -12.22 9.87 -20.04
N LYS A 359 -12.49 10.61 -21.13
CA LYS A 359 -11.80 10.45 -22.42
C LYS A 359 -10.29 10.72 -22.35
N TYR A 360 -9.81 11.31 -21.26
CA TYR A 360 -8.41 11.67 -21.03
C TYR A 360 -7.63 10.61 -20.27
N PHE A 361 -8.11 9.36 -20.14
CA PHE A 361 -7.44 8.28 -19.41
C PHE A 361 -5.98 8.02 -19.85
N LYS A 362 -5.64 8.31 -21.12
CA LYS A 362 -4.25 8.22 -21.59
C LYS A 362 -3.33 9.23 -20.92
N PHE A 363 -3.87 10.42 -20.56
CA PHE A 363 -3.12 11.43 -19.84
C PHE A 363 -2.72 10.97 -18.43
N ASP A 364 -3.61 10.26 -17.73
CA ASP A 364 -3.30 9.63 -16.43
C ASP A 364 -2.11 8.65 -16.53
N PHE A 365 -2.02 7.92 -17.63
CA PHE A 365 -0.88 7.03 -17.87
C PHE A 365 0.43 7.81 -18.08
N TYR A 366 0.43 8.83 -18.93
CA TYR A 366 1.63 9.63 -19.19
C TYR A 366 2.10 10.40 -17.96
N THR A 367 1.19 10.94 -17.17
CA THR A 367 1.55 11.64 -15.93
C THR A 367 2.17 10.71 -14.91
N LYS A 368 1.62 9.51 -14.71
CA LYS A 368 2.22 8.49 -13.83
C LYS A 368 3.61 8.06 -14.29
N PHE A 369 3.81 7.91 -15.58
CA PHE A 369 5.12 7.58 -16.14
C PHE A 369 6.15 8.72 -15.93
N LEU A 370 5.73 9.96 -16.17
CA LEU A 370 6.55 11.15 -15.90
C LEU A 370 6.93 11.24 -14.42
N LEU A 371 5.96 11.04 -13.52
CA LEU A 371 6.20 11.04 -12.07
C LEU A 371 7.17 9.96 -11.64
N LEU A 372 7.08 8.76 -12.22
CA LEU A 372 8.04 7.69 -11.97
C LEU A 372 9.45 8.10 -12.40
N PHE A 373 9.59 8.67 -13.60
CA PHE A 373 10.89 9.13 -14.10
C PHE A 373 11.48 10.22 -13.21
N LEU A 374 10.68 11.21 -12.83
CA LEU A 374 11.07 12.28 -11.90
C LEU A 374 11.48 11.71 -10.54
N ASN A 375 10.68 10.79 -9.98
CA ASN A 375 11.01 10.15 -8.70
C ASN A 375 12.36 9.42 -8.75
N ILE A 376 12.62 8.61 -9.78
CA ILE A 376 13.89 7.90 -9.94
C ILE A 376 15.06 8.89 -10.08
N SER A 377 14.91 9.92 -10.94
CA SER A 377 15.94 10.91 -11.16
C SER A 377 16.27 11.71 -9.90
N MET A 378 15.22 12.14 -9.17
CA MET A 378 15.39 12.84 -7.90
C MET A 378 16.01 11.95 -6.82
N ASN A 379 15.61 10.69 -6.73
CA ASN A 379 16.22 9.72 -5.83
C ASN A 379 17.72 9.56 -6.11
N PHE A 380 18.11 9.48 -7.38
CA PHE A 380 19.50 9.35 -7.78
C PHE A 380 20.35 10.56 -7.35
N ILE A 381 19.76 11.75 -7.31
CA ILE A 381 20.45 12.99 -6.91
C ILE A 381 20.39 13.20 -5.39
N LEU A 382 19.24 12.94 -4.76
CA LEU A 382 18.98 13.33 -3.37
C LEU A 382 19.41 12.26 -2.35
N ILE A 383 19.32 10.97 -2.68
CA ILE A 383 19.72 9.91 -1.74
C ILE A 383 21.22 9.98 -1.40
N PRO A 384 22.15 10.17 -2.36
CA PRO A 384 23.58 10.32 -2.03
C PRO A 384 23.88 11.51 -1.12
N LYS A 385 23.08 12.60 -1.21
CA LYS A 385 23.28 13.83 -0.44
C LYS A 385 22.59 13.80 0.93
N TYR A 386 21.39 13.28 1.01
CA TYR A 386 20.51 13.38 2.18
C TYR A 386 20.08 12.01 2.74
N GLY A 387 20.65 10.92 2.25
CA GLY A 387 20.31 9.57 2.70
C GLY A 387 18.83 9.23 2.54
N ILE A 388 18.22 8.62 3.57
CA ILE A 388 16.80 8.24 3.58
C ILE A 388 15.87 9.44 3.44
N ASN A 389 16.29 10.62 3.91
CA ASN A 389 15.51 11.85 3.78
C ASN A 389 15.43 12.33 2.33
N GLY A 390 16.49 12.08 1.53
CA GLY A 390 16.49 12.37 0.11
C GLY A 390 15.41 11.59 -0.65
N ALA A 391 15.23 10.32 -0.33
CA ALA A 391 14.21 9.48 -0.95
C ALA A 391 12.78 9.98 -0.68
N VAL A 392 12.49 10.37 0.56
CA VAL A 392 11.13 10.86 0.89
C VAL A 392 10.87 12.24 0.30
N ILE A 393 11.88 13.12 0.20
CA ILE A 393 11.74 14.40 -0.49
C ILE A 393 11.43 14.18 -1.98
N ALA A 394 12.14 13.26 -2.64
CA ALA A 394 11.87 12.90 -4.03
C ALA A 394 10.42 12.44 -4.21
N THR A 395 9.94 11.59 -3.33
CA THR A 395 8.56 11.10 -3.37
C THR A 395 7.55 12.21 -3.09
N ALA A 396 7.77 13.06 -2.08
CA ALA A 396 6.86 14.16 -1.73
C ALA A 396 6.75 15.21 -2.85
N VAL A 397 7.87 15.57 -3.50
CA VAL A 397 7.88 16.52 -4.63
C VAL A 397 7.19 15.97 -5.87
N SER A 398 7.17 14.65 -6.03
CA SER A 398 6.47 13.99 -7.14
C SER A 398 4.95 13.99 -7.01
N ILE A 399 4.38 14.54 -5.92
CA ILE A 399 2.93 14.59 -5.66
C ILE A 399 2.42 16.02 -5.88
N HIS A 400 1.41 16.23 -6.71
CA HIS A 400 0.84 17.53 -7.14
C HIS A 400 -0.63 17.71 -6.66
N PRO A 401 -1.33 18.88 -6.72
CA PRO A 401 -1.16 20.32 -6.94
C PRO A 401 -1.92 21.27 -5.96
N TRP A 402 -1.93 22.58 -6.22
CA TRP A 402 -2.37 23.72 -5.37
C TRP A 402 -3.85 24.13 -5.56
N ASP A 403 -4.56 24.44 -4.47
CA ASP A 403 -5.90 25.05 -4.45
C ASP A 403 -6.05 26.02 -3.26
N SER A 404 -6.98 27.00 -3.36
CA SER A 404 -7.21 28.09 -2.39
C SER A 404 -7.54 27.64 -0.96
N TYR A 405 -8.07 26.44 -0.78
CA TYR A 405 -8.31 25.85 0.55
C TYR A 405 -7.02 25.52 1.32
N ILE A 406 -5.91 25.35 0.61
CA ILE A 406 -4.59 25.07 1.20
C ILE A 406 -4.11 26.24 2.06
N ILE A 407 -4.44 27.48 1.71
CA ILE A 407 -4.04 28.68 2.49
C ILE A 407 -4.70 28.67 3.88
N LYS A 408 -6.01 28.40 3.95
CA LYS A 408 -6.73 28.29 5.24
C LYS A 408 -6.22 27.12 6.07
N LEU A 409 -5.86 26.02 5.42
CA LEU A 409 -5.28 24.87 6.06
C LEU A 409 -3.87 25.17 6.62
N LEU A 410 -3.02 25.88 5.86
CA LEU A 410 -1.70 26.31 6.34
C LEU A 410 -1.80 27.19 7.58
N PHE A 411 -2.78 28.10 7.65
CA PHE A 411 -3.04 28.88 8.85
C PHE A 411 -3.42 28.01 10.07
N ASN A 412 -4.32 27.03 9.87
CA ASN A 412 -4.66 26.06 10.92
C ASN A 412 -3.46 25.20 11.36
N ILE A 413 -2.64 24.75 10.40
CA ILE A 413 -1.39 24.04 10.70
C ILE A 413 -0.47 24.91 11.54
N LEU A 414 -0.33 26.20 11.24
CA LEU A 414 0.49 27.12 12.01
C LEU A 414 -0.01 27.27 13.46
N CYS A 415 -1.32 27.44 13.64
CA CYS A 415 -1.92 27.53 14.99
C CYS A 415 -1.72 26.24 15.80
N MET A 416 -1.88 25.08 15.16
CA MET A 416 -1.66 23.79 15.83
C MET A 416 -0.20 23.50 16.10
N THR A 417 0.71 23.95 15.22
CA THR A 417 2.16 23.80 15.50
C THR A 417 2.57 24.62 16.69
N THR A 418 2.05 25.84 16.87
CA THR A 418 2.28 26.64 18.09
C THR A 418 1.71 25.95 19.33
N TYR A 419 0.51 25.40 19.27
CA TYR A 419 -0.10 24.65 20.38
C TYR A 419 0.78 23.47 20.82
N PHE A 420 1.18 22.59 19.92
CA PHE A 420 2.02 21.44 20.28
C PHE A 420 3.44 21.84 20.67
N PHE A 421 3.98 22.90 20.09
CA PHE A 421 5.29 23.44 20.48
C PHE A 421 5.29 23.91 21.95
N LEU A 422 4.25 24.65 22.37
CA LEU A 422 4.08 25.09 23.76
C LEU A 422 3.93 23.92 24.72
N ILE A 423 3.23 22.86 24.32
CA ILE A 423 3.12 21.65 25.15
C ILE A 423 4.48 20.95 25.28
N LYS A 424 5.18 20.75 24.15
CA LYS A 424 6.46 20.03 24.13
C LYS A 424 7.58 20.77 24.87
N SER A 425 7.55 22.09 24.90
CA SER A 425 8.50 22.91 25.67
C SER A 425 8.34 22.78 27.18
N ASN A 426 7.14 22.40 27.65
CA ASN A 426 6.82 22.30 29.08
C ASN A 426 6.87 20.87 29.66
N ILE A 427 6.98 19.84 28.80
CA ILE A 427 6.98 18.43 29.22
C ILE A 427 8.18 17.72 28.55
N GLN A 428 9.11 17.24 29.41
CA GLN A 428 10.36 16.64 28.93
C GLN A 428 10.23 15.15 28.57
N ASP A 429 9.34 14.39 29.23
CA ASP A 429 9.15 12.97 29.02
C ASP A 429 7.69 12.62 28.73
N PHE A 430 7.46 11.99 27.58
CA PHE A 430 6.17 11.49 27.17
C PHE A 430 6.13 9.96 27.19
N ASN A 431 5.22 9.38 28.00
CA ASN A 431 4.83 7.98 27.84
C ASN A 431 3.70 7.83 26.81
N LEU A 432 3.49 6.61 26.35
CA LEU A 432 2.53 6.30 25.29
C LEU A 432 1.11 6.81 25.60
N LEU A 433 0.68 6.71 26.86
CA LEU A 433 -0.61 7.23 27.33
C LEU A 433 -0.67 8.77 27.26
N GLY A 434 0.40 9.46 27.63
CA GLY A 434 0.50 10.92 27.55
C GLY A 434 0.41 11.41 26.10
N ILE A 435 1.08 10.72 25.15
CA ILE A 435 1.00 11.01 23.72
C ILE A 435 -0.44 10.83 23.20
N GLY A 436 -1.12 9.77 23.63
CA GLY A 436 -2.51 9.50 23.23
C GLY A 436 -3.49 10.56 23.74
N LEU A 437 -3.36 10.96 25.01
CA LEU A 437 -4.21 11.99 25.62
C LEU A 437 -4.00 13.38 24.99
N LEU A 438 -2.75 13.77 24.78
CA LEU A 438 -2.41 15.04 24.13
C LEU A 438 -2.86 15.05 22.65
N GLY A 439 -2.77 13.91 21.97
CA GLY A 439 -3.33 13.75 20.64
C GLY A 439 -4.84 13.95 20.60
N PHE A 440 -5.57 13.42 21.58
CA PHE A 440 -7.03 13.58 21.68
C PHE A 440 -7.43 15.05 21.98
N ILE A 441 -6.75 15.69 22.92
CA ILE A 441 -6.97 17.12 23.21
C ILE A 441 -6.64 17.98 21.99
N GLY A 442 -5.52 17.70 21.31
CA GLY A 442 -5.15 18.38 20.07
C GLY A 442 -6.20 18.20 18.98
N PHE A 443 -6.85 17.04 18.89
CA PHE A 443 -7.96 16.82 17.96
C PHE A 443 -9.15 17.74 18.21
N ILE A 444 -9.55 17.89 19.48
CA ILE A 444 -10.63 18.81 19.89
C ILE A 444 -10.28 20.25 19.56
N VAL A 445 -9.04 20.68 19.86
CA VAL A 445 -8.56 22.04 19.55
C VAL A 445 -8.54 22.25 18.02
N HIS A 446 -8.10 21.27 17.24
CA HIS A 446 -8.08 21.36 15.78
C HIS A 446 -9.48 21.55 15.18
N ILE A 447 -10.47 20.75 15.61
CA ILE A 447 -11.87 20.89 15.17
C ILE A 447 -12.41 22.28 15.56
N SER A 448 -12.11 22.76 16.75
CA SER A 448 -12.54 24.08 17.21
C SER A 448 -11.95 25.20 16.34
N LEU A 449 -10.66 25.14 16.01
CA LEU A 449 -10.00 26.09 15.13
C LEU A 449 -10.59 26.10 13.71
N LEU A 450 -10.92 24.94 13.17
CA LEU A 450 -11.55 24.81 11.86
C LEU A 450 -12.97 25.40 11.85
N TYR A 451 -13.70 25.29 12.96
CA TYR A 451 -14.99 25.94 13.15
C TYR A 451 -14.84 27.47 13.19
N PHE A 452 -13.92 28.00 13.98
CA PHE A 452 -13.69 29.46 14.09
C PHE A 452 -13.18 30.10 12.79
N THR A 453 -12.36 29.40 12.00
CA THR A 453 -11.84 29.90 10.71
C THR A 453 -12.85 29.82 9.58
N LYS A 454 -14.11 29.46 9.87
CA LYS A 454 -15.16 29.25 8.86
C LYS A 454 -14.67 28.37 7.71
N TYR A 455 -13.93 27.31 8.07
CA TYR A 455 -13.50 26.30 7.10
C TYR A 455 -14.71 25.55 6.52
N PHE A 456 -15.74 25.37 7.34
CA PHE A 456 -17.02 24.80 6.96
C PHE A 456 -18.03 25.89 6.54
N ASN A 457 -18.83 25.61 5.52
CA ASN A 457 -19.98 26.45 5.15
C ASN A 457 -21.11 26.29 6.19
N GLU A 458 -21.98 27.30 6.34
CA GLU A 458 -23.09 27.26 7.30
C GLU A 458 -23.99 26.03 7.13
N LYS A 459 -24.22 25.56 5.88
CA LYS A 459 -25.00 24.36 5.59
C LYS A 459 -24.36 23.08 6.11
N GLU A 460 -23.04 23.00 6.14
CA GLU A 460 -22.29 21.85 6.66
C GLU A 460 -22.33 21.84 8.19
N ILE A 461 -22.24 23.01 8.80
CA ILE A 461 -22.38 23.18 10.25
C ILE A 461 -23.77 22.73 10.72
N ASP A 462 -24.82 23.11 10.01
CA ASP A 462 -26.21 22.70 10.31
C ASP A 462 -26.44 21.20 10.11
N TYR A 463 -25.80 20.61 9.10
CA TYR A 463 -25.84 19.17 8.89
C TYR A 463 -25.17 18.40 10.04
N PHE A 464 -24.01 18.87 10.53
CA PHE A 464 -23.35 18.31 11.70
C PHE A 464 -24.18 18.50 12.98
N LYS A 465 -24.74 19.69 13.20
CA LYS A 465 -25.63 19.94 14.35
C LYS A 465 -26.85 19.03 14.36
N LYS A 466 -27.51 18.81 13.22
CA LYS A 466 -28.64 17.88 13.09
C LYS A 466 -28.28 16.41 13.32
N LYS A 467 -27.05 16.01 13.02
CA LYS A 467 -26.60 14.63 13.17
C LYS A 467 -26.01 14.32 14.55
N VAL A 468 -25.48 15.33 15.23
CA VAL A 468 -24.92 15.22 16.60
C VAL A 468 -26.00 15.42 17.66
N SER A 469 -27.11 16.10 17.34
CA SER A 469 -28.30 16.09 18.20
C SER A 469 -29.01 14.75 18.09
N PHE A 470 -28.45 13.74 18.69
CA PHE A 470 -29.17 12.52 19.04
C PHE A 470 -30.28 12.88 20.05
N LYS A 471 -31.52 12.81 19.59
CA LYS A 471 -32.63 12.45 20.43
C LYS A 471 -32.82 10.94 20.38
#